data_5241e5538c77fe07ec8398b421ad8b13
#
_entry.id   5241e5538c77fe07ec8398b421ad8b13
#
_cell.length_a   1.000
_cell.length_b   1.000
_cell.length_c   1.000
_cell.angle_alpha   90.00
_cell.angle_beta   90.00
_cell.angle_gamma   90.00
#
_symmetry.space_group_name_H-M   'P 1'
#
loop_
_entity.id
_entity.type
_entity.pdbx_description
1 polymer ?
#
loop_
_entity_poly.entity_id
_entity_poly.type
_entity_poly.pdbx_seq_one_letter_code
_entity_poly.pdbx_strand_id
1 'polypeptide(L)'
;MWKQGEDILHAAFGESRFPVHPDLSKALNNGISNRSYLSSLGTKRLRAKIAYYYTKKLNKEISYDQVIVGVGSKSLLYSIIKAIDGDLLLPKPSWVSYSSIATMCNRGITRFDLDKDNGYKLNIESLNNAYGSAKMNGSNPSMLVLNSPNNPVGNSFCRSDIELATSWSKENSITVLSDEIYSLITFKGNNHHTPLSYYPDKTIIFSGLSKHLSLGGWRLGVAILPRNSFGKQLISKFESIAGSIWSCVPAPFQVVGETAFSDNKSIEDYINVCANIHRIRTHFIYNHFQDIGIDCPRPAGGFYIYASFKKWSDRLSKKGIISCTSLSEYLLDKYKIATLPGSVFGDDPENLCLRISSSYLDMETDEAAQNILDNYNDGADERSFINDHHPRLKLFLSKMTDFLNTVNK
;
A
#
# COMPACT_ATOMS: atom_id res chain seq x y z
N MET A 1 -2.79 -24.40 0.42
CA MET A 1 -2.90 -24.97 -0.94
C MET A 1 -4.31 -24.74 -1.45
N TRP A 2 -4.44 -24.05 -2.55
CA TRP A 2 -5.74 -23.82 -3.21
C TRP A 2 -6.18 -25.12 -3.88
N LYS A 3 -7.32 -25.66 -3.49
CA LYS A 3 -7.91 -26.79 -4.24
C LYS A 3 -8.43 -26.25 -5.57
N GLN A 4 -7.90 -26.72 -6.68
CA GLN A 4 -8.42 -26.38 -8.00
C GLN A 4 -9.92 -26.75 -8.09
N GLY A 5 -10.77 -25.78 -8.46
CA GLY A 5 -12.19 -25.97 -8.68
C GLY A 5 -13.15 -25.46 -7.59
N GLU A 6 -12.67 -24.92 -6.47
CA GLU A 6 -13.54 -24.27 -5.48
C GLU A 6 -13.78 -22.79 -5.80
N ASP A 7 -15.03 -22.35 -5.75
CA ASP A 7 -15.39 -20.93 -5.91
C ASP A 7 -15.11 -20.15 -4.62
N ILE A 8 -13.92 -19.55 -4.57
CA ILE A 8 -13.44 -18.79 -3.40
C ILE A 8 -13.64 -17.29 -3.62
N LEU A 9 -14.16 -16.62 -2.60
CA LEU A 9 -14.25 -15.16 -2.54
C LEU A 9 -12.92 -14.59 -2.10
N HIS A 10 -12.15 -14.04 -3.03
CA HIS A 10 -10.79 -13.57 -2.81
C HIS A 10 -10.76 -12.14 -2.21
N ALA A 11 -10.86 -12.04 -0.90
CA ALA A 11 -10.66 -10.80 -0.15
C ALA A 11 -9.25 -10.68 0.48
N ALA A 12 -8.29 -11.52 0.05
CA ALA A 12 -6.91 -11.52 0.52
C ALA A 12 -5.94 -10.76 -0.38
N PHE A 13 -6.23 -10.61 -1.68
CA PHE A 13 -5.30 -10.00 -2.63
C PHE A 13 -5.20 -8.49 -2.47
N GLY A 14 -3.96 -7.99 -2.45
CA GLY A 14 -3.66 -6.55 -2.41
C GLY A 14 -3.29 -6.01 -3.79
N GLU A 15 -4.08 -6.32 -4.80
CA GLU A 15 -3.83 -5.95 -6.19
C GLU A 15 -5.08 -5.30 -6.78
N SER A 16 -4.90 -4.13 -7.41
CA SER A 16 -5.91 -3.54 -8.27
C SER A 16 -5.90 -4.24 -9.64
N ARG A 17 -7.07 -4.45 -10.23
CA ARG A 17 -7.24 -5.24 -11.45
C ARG A 17 -7.90 -4.48 -12.60
N PHE A 18 -8.01 -3.16 -12.51
CA PHE A 18 -8.55 -2.38 -13.63
C PHE A 18 -7.74 -2.58 -14.91
N PRO A 19 -8.40 -2.54 -16.08
CA PRO A 19 -7.75 -2.71 -17.37
C PRO A 19 -6.61 -1.72 -17.60
N VAL A 20 -5.67 -2.07 -18.46
CA VAL A 20 -4.58 -1.16 -18.81
C VAL A 20 -5.13 0.00 -19.64
N HIS A 21 -4.82 1.24 -19.24
CA HIS A 21 -5.21 2.42 -19.99
C HIS A 21 -4.67 2.37 -21.44
N PRO A 22 -5.48 2.71 -22.49
CA PRO A 22 -5.08 2.58 -23.90
C PRO A 22 -3.77 3.29 -24.25
N ASP A 23 -3.53 4.50 -23.69
CA ASP A 23 -2.28 5.24 -23.95
C ASP A 23 -1.05 4.51 -23.40
N LEU A 24 -1.19 3.76 -22.28
CA LEU A 24 -0.09 2.99 -21.72
C LEU A 24 0.18 1.71 -22.54
N SER A 25 -0.86 1.06 -23.07
CA SER A 25 -0.73 -0.03 -24.02
C SER A 25 -0.04 0.42 -25.30
N LYS A 26 -0.42 1.59 -25.85
CA LYS A 26 0.23 2.21 -27.00
C LYS A 26 1.69 2.56 -26.71
N ALA A 27 1.99 3.09 -25.52
CA ALA A 27 3.36 3.39 -25.11
C ALA A 27 4.22 2.12 -25.02
N LEU A 28 3.67 1.01 -24.51
CA LEU A 28 4.35 -0.27 -24.48
C LEU A 28 4.66 -0.78 -25.88
N ASN A 29 3.70 -0.74 -26.80
CA ASN A 29 3.88 -1.13 -28.20
C ASN A 29 4.97 -0.29 -28.89
N ASN A 30 5.02 1.00 -28.64
CA ASN A 30 6.05 1.89 -29.15
C ASN A 30 7.45 1.59 -28.58
N GLY A 31 7.50 1.06 -27.36
CA GLY A 31 8.74 0.70 -26.65
C GLY A 31 9.23 -0.72 -26.90
N ILE A 32 8.44 -1.60 -27.53
CA ILE A 32 8.71 -3.04 -27.58
C ILE A 32 10.04 -3.39 -28.29
N SER A 33 10.49 -2.57 -29.23
CA SER A 33 11.77 -2.76 -29.91
C SER A 33 13.00 -2.31 -29.10
N ASN A 34 12.81 -1.62 -27.98
CA ASN A 34 13.91 -1.21 -27.10
C ASN A 34 14.47 -2.41 -26.34
N ARG A 35 15.65 -2.88 -26.72
CA ARG A 35 16.24 -4.10 -26.18
C ARG A 35 17.61 -3.93 -25.50
N SER A 36 18.16 -2.74 -25.59
CA SER A 36 19.49 -2.46 -25.03
C SER A 36 19.40 -2.20 -23.52
N TYR A 37 20.48 -2.51 -22.82
CA TYR A 37 20.64 -2.11 -21.43
C TYR A 37 20.58 -0.60 -21.28
N LEU A 38 19.90 -0.14 -20.25
CA LEU A 38 19.77 1.28 -19.90
C LEU A 38 20.50 1.56 -18.58
N SER A 39 20.51 2.83 -18.18
CA SER A 39 21.03 3.18 -16.84
C SER A 39 20.27 2.45 -15.73
N SER A 40 20.99 1.97 -14.73
CA SER A 40 20.44 1.33 -13.53
C SER A 40 19.55 2.27 -12.72
N LEU A 41 19.76 3.58 -12.85
CA LEU A 41 18.93 4.62 -12.22
C LEU A 41 17.61 4.89 -12.98
N GLY A 42 17.46 4.35 -14.19
CA GLY A 42 16.43 4.75 -15.16
C GLY A 42 16.92 5.82 -16.14
N THR A 43 16.27 5.92 -17.31
CA THR A 43 16.65 6.93 -18.32
C THR A 43 16.50 8.34 -17.77
N LYS A 44 17.39 9.24 -18.21
CA LYS A 44 17.31 10.67 -17.85
C LYS A 44 15.93 11.26 -18.20
N ARG A 45 15.37 10.85 -19.37
CA ARG A 45 14.07 11.32 -19.84
C ARG A 45 12.93 10.89 -18.90
N LEU A 46 12.89 9.61 -18.49
CA LEU A 46 11.91 9.12 -17.52
C LEU A 46 12.06 9.83 -16.18
N ARG A 47 13.27 9.92 -15.64
CA ARG A 47 13.55 10.58 -14.36
C ARG A 47 13.14 12.06 -14.39
N ALA A 48 13.36 12.76 -15.52
CA ALA A 48 12.91 14.16 -15.70
C ALA A 48 11.37 14.27 -15.72
N LYS A 49 10.67 13.33 -16.38
CA LYS A 49 9.19 13.29 -16.37
C LYS A 49 8.65 13.06 -14.95
N ILE A 50 9.23 12.12 -14.22
CA ILE A 50 8.86 11.86 -12.83
C ILE A 50 9.11 13.09 -11.96
N ALA A 51 10.29 13.71 -12.08
CA ALA A 51 10.63 14.91 -11.33
C ALA A 51 9.64 16.06 -11.59
N TYR A 52 9.31 16.29 -12.85
CA TYR A 52 8.33 17.30 -13.24
C TYR A 52 6.93 17.00 -12.65
N TYR A 53 6.46 15.75 -12.75
CA TYR A 53 5.18 15.31 -12.18
C TYR A 53 5.11 15.58 -10.69
N TYR A 54 6.14 15.19 -9.93
CA TYR A 54 6.16 15.41 -8.48
C TYR A 54 6.38 16.86 -8.10
N THR A 55 7.11 17.65 -8.90
CA THR A 55 7.22 19.11 -8.70
C THR A 55 5.84 19.77 -8.74
N LYS A 56 5.02 19.45 -9.73
CA LYS A 56 3.64 19.96 -9.83
C LYS A 56 2.77 19.46 -8.67
N LYS A 57 2.81 18.16 -8.41
CA LYS A 57 1.96 17.53 -7.38
C LYS A 57 2.26 18.02 -5.98
N LEU A 58 3.52 18.26 -5.64
CA LEU A 58 3.95 18.64 -4.30
C LEU A 58 4.15 20.15 -4.14
N ASN A 59 4.02 20.91 -5.23
CA ASN A 59 4.37 22.34 -5.30
C ASN A 59 5.77 22.61 -4.71
N LYS A 60 6.72 21.74 -5.02
CA LYS A 60 8.10 21.78 -4.53
C LYS A 60 9.05 21.29 -5.61
N GLU A 61 10.09 22.06 -5.90
CA GLU A 61 11.08 21.68 -6.91
C GLU A 61 11.73 20.33 -6.62
N ILE A 62 11.56 19.39 -7.54
CA ILE A 62 12.22 18.07 -7.56
C ILE A 62 13.08 18.01 -8.81
N SER A 63 14.37 17.74 -8.66
CA SER A 63 15.27 17.57 -9.77
C SER A 63 15.35 16.09 -10.20
N TYR A 64 15.63 15.85 -11.48
CA TYR A 64 15.74 14.48 -12.01
C TYR A 64 16.87 13.66 -11.34
N ASP A 65 17.89 14.32 -10.81
CA ASP A 65 18.99 13.69 -10.10
C ASP A 65 18.63 13.20 -8.69
N GLN A 66 17.46 13.57 -8.16
CA GLN A 66 16.88 13.01 -6.95
C GLN A 66 16.06 11.74 -7.22
N VAL A 67 15.76 11.43 -8.47
CA VAL A 67 14.83 10.35 -8.84
C VAL A 67 15.62 9.10 -9.23
N ILE A 68 15.22 7.96 -8.68
CA ILE A 68 15.67 6.64 -9.12
C ILE A 68 14.47 5.77 -9.49
N VAL A 69 14.66 4.88 -10.45
CA VAL A 69 13.64 3.95 -10.96
C VAL A 69 14.11 2.53 -10.71
N GLY A 70 13.22 1.68 -10.17
CA GLY A 70 13.54 0.31 -9.82
C GLY A 70 12.49 -0.70 -10.29
N VAL A 71 12.81 -1.99 -10.16
CA VAL A 71 11.93 -3.12 -10.52
C VAL A 71 10.82 -3.25 -9.46
N GLY A 72 9.87 -2.30 -9.48
CA GLY A 72 8.84 -2.08 -8.46
C GLY A 72 9.41 -1.45 -7.18
N SER A 73 8.54 -0.93 -6.32
CA SER A 73 8.94 -0.30 -5.05
C SER A 73 9.69 -1.25 -4.09
N LYS A 74 9.47 -2.56 -4.18
CA LYS A 74 10.19 -3.55 -3.35
C LYS A 74 11.70 -3.53 -3.55
N SER A 75 12.17 -3.46 -4.79
CA SER A 75 13.61 -3.39 -5.08
C SER A 75 14.23 -2.09 -4.56
N LEU A 76 13.48 -0.99 -4.64
CA LEU A 76 13.89 0.31 -4.11
C LEU A 76 13.98 0.28 -2.58
N LEU A 77 12.95 -0.22 -1.90
CA LEU A 77 12.95 -0.40 -0.44
C LEU A 77 14.13 -1.26 0.02
N TYR A 78 14.33 -2.42 -0.62
CA TYR A 78 15.47 -3.29 -0.31
C TYR A 78 16.80 -2.54 -0.44
N SER A 79 17.02 -1.88 -1.57
CA SER A 79 18.29 -1.20 -1.83
C SER A 79 18.55 -0.05 -0.87
N ILE A 80 17.53 0.73 -0.55
CA ILE A 80 17.66 1.88 0.36
C ILE A 80 17.86 1.40 1.81
N ILE A 81 17.10 0.42 2.28
CA ILE A 81 17.27 -0.17 3.61
C ILE A 81 18.66 -0.82 3.74
N LYS A 82 19.15 -1.48 2.68
CA LYS A 82 20.49 -2.04 2.65
C LYS A 82 21.58 -0.96 2.69
N ALA A 83 21.33 0.17 2.04
CA ALA A 83 22.28 1.27 1.92
C ALA A 83 22.40 2.14 3.19
N ILE A 84 21.37 2.16 4.05
CA ILE A 84 21.35 2.93 5.30
C ILE A 84 21.77 2.02 6.45
N ASP A 85 22.67 2.51 7.30
CA ASP A 85 23.06 1.78 8.51
C ASP A 85 22.07 2.01 9.65
N GLY A 86 21.81 0.95 10.43
CA GLY A 86 20.90 0.95 11.56
C GLY A 86 19.58 0.21 11.28
N ASP A 87 18.69 0.27 12.26
CA ASP A 87 17.50 -0.55 12.37
C ASP A 87 16.22 0.19 11.98
N LEU A 88 15.14 -0.55 11.75
CA LEU A 88 13.85 -0.01 11.36
C LEU A 88 12.92 0.16 12.56
N LEU A 89 12.23 1.30 12.59
CA LEU A 89 11.04 1.53 13.39
C LEU A 89 9.82 1.26 12.49
N LEU A 90 9.01 0.28 12.87
CA LEU A 90 7.82 -0.10 12.10
C LEU A 90 6.55 0.08 12.94
N PRO A 91 5.51 0.74 12.41
CA PRO A 91 4.21 0.75 13.07
C PRO A 91 3.62 -0.67 13.13
N LYS A 92 2.79 -0.92 14.11
CA LYS A 92 2.00 -2.14 14.27
C LYS A 92 0.50 -1.79 14.16
N PRO A 93 -0.21 -2.33 13.14
CA PRO A 93 0.24 -3.22 12.07
C PRO A 93 0.96 -2.48 10.93
N SER A 94 1.75 -3.21 10.12
CA SER A 94 2.41 -2.70 8.93
C SER A 94 2.55 -3.77 7.84
N TRP A 95 2.76 -3.34 6.59
CA TRP A 95 2.88 -4.27 5.47
C TRP A 95 4.01 -5.29 5.68
N VAL A 96 3.65 -6.56 5.48
CA VAL A 96 4.51 -7.72 5.78
C VAL A 96 5.91 -7.64 5.15
N SER A 97 6.04 -7.05 3.96
CA SER A 97 7.32 -7.02 3.25
C SER A 97 8.37 -6.12 3.91
N TYR A 98 8.00 -5.14 4.74
CA TYR A 98 9.00 -4.32 5.44
C TYR A 98 9.84 -5.17 6.37
N SER A 99 9.22 -6.04 7.16
CA SER A 99 9.94 -6.95 8.07
C SER A 99 10.83 -7.93 7.30
N SER A 100 10.30 -8.55 6.22
CA SER A 100 11.07 -9.47 5.40
C SER A 100 12.29 -8.79 4.74
N ILE A 101 12.11 -7.57 4.25
CA ILE A 101 13.20 -6.79 3.64
C ILE A 101 14.24 -6.42 4.70
N ALA A 102 13.83 -5.97 5.89
CA ALA A 102 14.74 -5.67 6.98
C ALA A 102 15.61 -6.90 7.35
N THR A 103 14.98 -8.06 7.50
CA THR A 103 15.68 -9.32 7.78
C THR A 103 16.69 -9.66 6.68
N MET A 104 16.32 -9.58 5.40
CA MET A 104 17.22 -9.80 4.27
C MET A 104 18.40 -8.81 4.23
N CYS A 105 18.19 -7.60 4.76
CA CYS A 105 19.24 -6.59 4.86
C CYS A 105 20.10 -6.73 6.13
N ASN A 106 19.81 -7.69 7.02
CA ASN A 106 20.41 -7.84 8.35
C ASN A 106 20.18 -6.58 9.22
N ARG A 107 18.96 -6.02 9.19
CA ARG A 107 18.54 -4.88 10.01
C ARG A 107 17.60 -5.33 11.11
N GLY A 108 17.79 -4.84 12.32
CA GLY A 108 16.87 -5.01 13.43
C GLY A 108 15.53 -4.31 13.18
N ILE A 109 14.50 -4.76 13.88
CA ILE A 109 13.15 -4.19 13.79
C ILE A 109 12.66 -3.89 15.19
N THR A 110 12.29 -2.63 15.41
CA THR A 110 11.57 -2.20 16.60
C THR A 110 10.15 -1.80 16.21
N ARG A 111 9.14 -2.40 16.83
CA ARG A 111 7.74 -2.10 16.56
C ARG A 111 7.19 -1.14 17.59
N PHE A 112 6.27 -0.27 17.15
CA PHE A 112 5.50 0.61 18.00
C PHE A 112 4.02 0.54 17.62
N ASP A 113 3.13 0.68 18.61
CA ASP A 113 1.70 0.61 18.37
C ASP A 113 1.16 1.92 17.80
N LEU A 114 0.28 1.80 16.81
CA LEU A 114 -0.60 2.88 16.41
C LEU A 114 -1.79 2.96 17.37
N ASP A 115 -2.44 4.12 17.46
CA ASP A 115 -3.61 4.34 18.32
C ASP A 115 -4.85 3.67 17.70
N LYS A 116 -5.13 2.44 18.13
CA LYS A 116 -6.25 1.62 17.63
C LYS A 116 -7.60 2.26 17.89
N ASP A 117 -7.76 2.85 19.07
CA ASP A 117 -9.02 3.44 19.52
C ASP A 117 -9.34 4.74 18.78
N ASN A 118 -8.32 5.34 18.15
CA ASN A 118 -8.45 6.55 17.37
C ASN A 118 -8.15 6.33 15.87
N GLY A 119 -8.59 5.19 15.34
CA GLY A 119 -8.47 4.88 13.91
C GLY A 119 -7.06 4.64 13.41
N TYR A 120 -6.19 4.12 14.27
CA TYR A 120 -4.79 3.83 13.96
C TYR A 120 -3.97 5.07 13.57
N LYS A 121 -4.20 6.18 14.26
CA LYS A 121 -3.33 7.37 14.17
C LYS A 121 -1.94 7.10 14.73
N LEU A 122 -1.02 7.99 14.42
CA LEU A 122 0.32 7.94 14.98
C LEU A 122 0.26 8.12 16.52
N ASN A 123 0.87 7.17 17.24
CA ASN A 123 1.03 7.23 18.68
C ASN A 123 2.49 7.60 18.99
N ILE A 124 2.73 8.89 19.30
CA ILE A 124 4.10 9.39 19.55
C ILE A 124 4.68 8.85 20.85
N GLU A 125 3.85 8.60 21.86
CA GLU A 125 4.30 8.02 23.13
C GLU A 125 4.79 6.58 22.92
N SER A 126 4.02 5.76 22.19
CA SER A 126 4.43 4.42 21.81
C SER A 126 5.72 4.41 20.99
N LEU A 127 5.86 5.36 20.05
CA LEU A 127 7.08 5.52 19.25
C LEU A 127 8.28 5.91 20.11
N ASN A 128 8.13 6.85 21.05
CA ASN A 128 9.18 7.25 22.00
C ASN A 128 9.62 6.08 22.89
N ASN A 129 8.66 5.35 23.44
CA ASN A 129 8.94 4.20 24.31
C ASN A 129 9.67 3.09 23.55
N ALA A 130 9.23 2.78 22.34
CA ALA A 130 9.87 1.79 21.49
C ALA A 130 11.31 2.20 21.10
N TYR A 131 11.50 3.45 20.70
CA TYR A 131 12.82 4.01 20.37
C TYR A 131 13.76 3.98 21.57
N GLY A 132 13.31 4.47 22.73
CA GLY A 132 14.10 4.49 23.97
C GLY A 132 14.51 3.08 24.42
N SER A 133 13.56 2.14 24.41
CA SER A 133 13.82 0.73 24.75
C SER A 133 14.83 0.09 23.78
N ALA A 134 14.69 0.34 22.48
CA ALA A 134 15.62 -0.17 21.47
C ALA A 134 17.06 0.34 21.72
N LYS A 135 17.20 1.64 21.99
CA LYS A 135 18.52 2.26 22.30
C LYS A 135 19.14 1.67 23.55
N MET A 136 18.37 1.48 24.62
CA MET A 136 18.85 0.85 25.87
C MET A 136 19.32 -0.60 25.65
N ASN A 137 18.69 -1.31 24.73
CA ASN A 137 19.05 -2.69 24.37
C ASN A 137 20.17 -2.79 23.31
N GLY A 138 20.87 -1.69 23.01
CA GLY A 138 22.01 -1.66 22.08
C GLY A 138 21.61 -1.67 20.59
N SER A 139 20.33 -1.55 20.26
CA SER A 139 19.88 -1.36 18.87
C SER A 139 20.19 0.06 18.38
N ASN A 140 20.27 0.22 17.06
CA ASN A 140 20.51 1.53 16.42
C ASN A 140 19.36 1.90 15.47
N PRO A 141 18.17 2.28 15.99
CA PRO A 141 17.08 2.72 15.12
C PRO A 141 17.48 3.98 14.35
N SER A 142 17.41 3.91 13.03
CA SER A 142 17.83 4.99 12.12
C SER A 142 16.82 5.29 11.02
N MET A 143 15.81 4.43 10.85
CA MET A 143 14.81 4.53 9.81
C MET A 143 13.41 4.36 10.40
N LEU A 144 12.48 5.25 10.05
CA LEU A 144 11.05 5.15 10.36
C LEU A 144 10.26 4.92 9.07
N VAL A 145 9.49 3.85 9.01
CA VAL A 145 8.61 3.57 7.85
C VAL A 145 7.23 4.15 8.12
N LEU A 146 6.74 4.97 7.19
CA LEU A 146 5.38 5.48 7.14
C LEU A 146 4.75 5.06 5.82
N ASN A 147 3.58 4.43 5.86
CA ASN A 147 2.80 4.07 4.69
C ASN A 147 1.42 4.73 4.77
N SER A 148 1.13 5.64 3.82
CA SER A 148 -0.12 6.41 3.81
C SER A 148 -0.59 6.66 2.37
N PRO A 149 -1.82 6.27 2.01
CA PRO A 149 -2.75 5.40 2.75
C PRO A 149 -2.12 4.06 3.15
N ASN A 150 -2.59 3.50 4.26
CA ASN A 150 -1.93 2.38 4.95
C ASN A 150 -2.41 1.01 4.47
N ASN A 151 -1.49 0.08 4.30
CA ASN A 151 -1.73 -1.34 4.22
C ASN A 151 -1.18 -2.00 5.52
N PRO A 152 -2.02 -2.60 6.41
CA PRO A 152 -3.33 -3.19 6.11
C PRO A 152 -4.57 -2.34 6.45
N VAL A 153 -4.43 -1.19 7.11
CA VAL A 153 -5.54 -0.53 7.81
C VAL A 153 -6.53 0.18 6.88
N GLY A 154 -6.06 0.73 5.76
CA GLY A 154 -6.87 1.53 4.85
C GLY A 154 -7.05 3.00 5.30
N ASN A 155 -6.54 3.39 6.48
CA ASN A 155 -6.53 4.77 6.93
C ASN A 155 -5.46 5.61 6.20
N SER A 156 -5.50 6.92 6.38
CA SER A 156 -4.44 7.85 5.98
C SER A 156 -4.01 8.67 7.18
N PHE A 157 -2.72 8.90 7.31
CA PHE A 157 -2.20 9.83 8.30
C PHE A 157 -2.61 11.26 7.93
N CYS A 158 -3.18 11.97 8.89
CA CYS A 158 -3.57 13.35 8.69
C CYS A 158 -2.34 14.28 8.77
N ARG A 159 -2.56 15.56 8.48
CA ARG A 159 -1.50 16.56 8.50
C ARG A 159 -0.73 16.58 9.83
N SER A 160 -1.45 16.58 10.95
CA SER A 160 -0.84 16.60 12.27
C SER A 160 -0.02 15.35 12.60
N ASP A 161 -0.47 14.16 12.13
CA ASP A 161 0.31 12.93 12.28
C ASP A 161 1.66 13.03 11.55
N ILE A 162 1.64 13.56 10.31
CA ILE A 162 2.86 13.70 9.49
C ILE A 162 3.79 14.78 10.08
N GLU A 163 3.25 15.92 10.52
CA GLU A 163 4.04 16.96 11.19
C GLU A 163 4.69 16.44 12.48
N LEU A 164 3.95 15.66 13.27
CA LEU A 164 4.45 15.05 14.50
C LEU A 164 5.56 14.02 14.21
N ALA A 165 5.32 13.10 13.26
CA ALA A 165 6.30 12.09 12.86
C ALA A 165 7.60 12.72 12.34
N THR A 166 7.48 13.77 11.52
CA THR A 166 8.64 14.44 10.91
C THR A 166 9.43 15.30 11.92
N SER A 167 8.74 15.99 12.82
CA SER A 167 9.41 16.73 13.92
C SER A 167 10.19 15.78 14.80
N TRP A 168 9.56 14.70 15.25
CA TRP A 168 10.20 13.67 16.04
C TRP A 168 11.39 13.03 15.30
N SER A 169 11.23 12.71 14.02
CA SER A 169 12.30 12.12 13.19
C SER A 169 13.48 13.07 13.03
N LYS A 170 13.23 14.38 12.91
CA LYS A 170 14.26 15.42 12.82
C LYS A 170 15.05 15.53 14.11
N GLU A 171 14.38 15.59 15.26
CA GLU A 171 15.00 15.66 16.59
C GLU A 171 15.90 14.46 16.87
N ASN A 172 15.49 13.26 16.44
CA ASN A 172 16.22 12.02 16.65
C ASN A 172 17.15 11.63 15.48
N SER A 173 17.27 12.48 14.46
CA SER A 173 18.08 12.23 13.25
C SER A 173 17.67 10.98 12.45
N ILE A 174 16.41 10.55 12.53
CA ILE A 174 15.85 9.38 11.87
C ILE A 174 15.50 9.68 10.41
N THR A 175 15.84 8.77 9.51
CA THR A 175 15.42 8.84 8.10
C THR A 175 13.98 8.33 7.95
N VAL A 176 13.12 9.12 7.30
CA VAL A 176 11.74 8.72 7.02
C VAL A 176 11.66 8.02 5.66
N LEU A 177 11.22 6.78 5.68
CA LEU A 177 10.90 5.97 4.50
C LEU A 177 9.39 6.08 4.25
N SER A 178 8.99 7.00 3.37
CA SER A 178 7.58 7.27 3.08
C SER A 178 7.09 6.42 1.91
N ASP A 179 6.37 5.34 2.21
CA ASP A 179 5.73 4.51 1.18
C ASP A 179 4.37 5.12 0.80
N GLU A 180 4.36 5.81 -0.34
CA GLU A 180 3.23 6.56 -0.88
C GLU A 180 2.57 5.84 -2.07
N ILE A 181 2.73 4.52 -2.16
CA ILE A 181 2.24 3.71 -3.29
C ILE A 181 0.71 3.82 -3.50
N TYR A 182 -0.03 4.19 -2.46
CA TYR A 182 -1.49 4.39 -2.50
C TYR A 182 -1.90 5.87 -2.56
N SER A 183 -0.97 6.82 -2.64
CA SER A 183 -1.29 8.26 -2.57
C SER A 183 -2.28 8.74 -3.63
N LEU A 184 -2.32 8.09 -4.81
CA LEU A 184 -3.29 8.37 -5.88
C LEU A 184 -4.61 7.58 -5.74
N ILE A 185 -4.74 6.77 -4.68
CA ILE A 185 -6.00 6.11 -4.29
C ILE A 185 -6.42 6.65 -2.92
N THR A 186 -6.19 7.94 -2.66
CA THR A 186 -6.76 8.62 -1.49
C THR A 186 -8.20 8.99 -1.83
N PHE A 187 -9.14 8.64 -0.94
CA PHE A 187 -10.57 8.80 -1.20
C PHE A 187 -11.02 10.25 -1.09
N LYS A 188 -12.00 10.64 -1.90
CA LYS A 188 -12.57 11.99 -1.90
C LYS A 188 -12.97 12.42 -0.47
N GLY A 189 -12.58 13.63 -0.08
CA GLY A 189 -12.76 14.14 1.29
C GLY A 189 -11.56 13.91 2.20
N ASN A 190 -10.56 13.16 1.77
CA ASN A 190 -9.28 12.99 2.45
C ASN A 190 -8.14 13.60 1.62
N ASN A 191 -7.07 14.01 2.28
CA ASN A 191 -5.88 14.53 1.63
C ASN A 191 -4.68 13.66 1.96
N HIS A 192 -3.86 13.39 0.95
CA HIS A 192 -2.55 12.78 1.17
C HIS A 192 -1.57 13.85 1.64
N HIS A 193 -0.87 13.59 2.75
CA HIS A 193 0.19 14.43 3.29
C HIS A 193 1.52 13.69 3.22
N THR A 194 2.51 14.30 2.58
CA THR A 194 3.85 13.71 2.44
C THR A 194 4.82 14.25 3.49
N PRO A 195 5.60 13.40 4.15
CA PRO A 195 6.68 13.82 5.04
C PRO A 195 7.74 14.70 4.35
N LEU A 196 7.90 14.60 3.02
CA LEU A 196 8.84 15.41 2.25
C LEU A 196 8.60 16.92 2.41
N SER A 197 7.35 17.33 2.65
CA SER A 197 6.99 18.74 2.84
C SER A 197 7.58 19.32 4.12
N TYR A 198 7.81 18.50 5.15
CA TYR A 198 8.22 18.92 6.48
C TYR A 198 9.68 18.56 6.82
N TYR A 199 10.18 17.44 6.27
CA TYR A 199 11.54 16.96 6.53
C TYR A 199 12.24 16.49 5.24
N PRO A 200 12.51 17.41 4.27
CA PRO A 200 13.08 17.06 2.97
C PRO A 200 14.49 16.48 3.04
N ASP A 201 15.26 16.81 4.10
CA ASP A 201 16.68 16.45 4.16
C ASP A 201 16.93 14.96 4.45
N LYS A 202 15.95 14.26 5.03
CA LYS A 202 16.03 12.83 5.34
C LYS A 202 14.71 12.08 5.07
N THR A 203 13.86 12.58 4.18
CA THR A 203 12.68 11.84 3.70
C THR A 203 12.95 11.24 2.34
N ILE A 204 12.63 9.96 2.18
CA ILE A 204 12.68 9.23 0.92
C ILE A 204 11.28 8.77 0.58
N ILE A 205 10.75 9.20 -0.57
CA ILE A 205 9.44 8.77 -1.06
C ILE A 205 9.61 7.50 -1.89
N PHE A 206 8.71 6.53 -1.69
CA PHE A 206 8.56 5.35 -2.54
C PHE A 206 7.18 5.34 -3.17
N SER A 207 7.13 5.09 -4.46
CA SER A 207 5.90 5.01 -5.25
C SER A 207 6.10 4.10 -6.47
N GLY A 208 5.18 4.11 -7.41
CA GLY A 208 5.25 3.33 -8.65
C GLY A 208 3.90 3.22 -9.32
N LEU A 209 3.78 2.42 -10.36
CA LEU A 209 2.56 2.29 -11.16
C LEU A 209 1.66 1.13 -10.71
N SER A 210 2.06 0.38 -9.68
CA SER A 210 1.44 -0.91 -9.32
C SER A 210 -0.01 -0.81 -8.84
N LYS A 211 -0.41 0.30 -8.20
CA LYS A 211 -1.70 0.37 -7.50
C LYS A 211 -2.73 1.23 -8.24
N HIS A 212 -2.43 2.49 -8.46
CA HIS A 212 -3.36 3.43 -9.09
C HIS A 212 -3.57 3.19 -10.60
N LEU A 213 -2.64 2.48 -11.27
CA LEU A 213 -2.76 2.10 -12.68
C LEU A 213 -2.90 0.59 -12.88
N SER A 214 -3.02 -0.19 -11.80
CA SER A 214 -3.13 -1.65 -11.84
C SER A 214 -1.99 -2.39 -12.56
N LEU A 215 -0.80 -1.75 -12.64
CA LEU A 215 0.37 -2.26 -13.36
C LEU A 215 1.36 -2.99 -12.46
N GLY A 216 0.84 -3.71 -11.45
CA GLY A 216 1.66 -4.45 -10.50
C GLY A 216 2.64 -5.42 -11.15
N GLY A 217 2.22 -6.12 -12.20
CA GLY A 217 3.03 -7.06 -12.97
C GLY A 217 4.10 -6.41 -13.85
N TRP A 218 3.99 -5.12 -14.18
CA TRP A 218 4.95 -4.43 -15.05
C TRP A 218 6.20 -3.92 -14.32
N ARG A 219 6.21 -3.99 -13.01
CA ARG A 219 7.38 -3.78 -12.17
C ARG A 219 8.09 -2.42 -12.34
N LEU A 220 7.39 -1.30 -12.41
CA LEU A 220 7.98 0.04 -12.41
C LEU A 220 7.72 0.73 -11.06
N GLY A 221 8.78 0.91 -10.29
CA GLY A 221 8.81 1.66 -9.03
C GLY A 221 9.63 2.92 -9.15
N VAL A 222 9.34 3.88 -8.28
CA VAL A 222 9.99 5.20 -8.25
C VAL A 222 10.38 5.49 -6.80
N ALA A 223 11.58 6.07 -6.59
CA ALA A 223 11.90 6.72 -5.34
C ALA A 223 12.45 8.13 -5.58
N ILE A 224 12.13 9.05 -4.65
CA ILE A 224 12.61 10.42 -4.63
C ILE A 224 13.46 10.58 -3.38
N LEU A 225 14.73 10.93 -3.57
CA LEU A 225 15.73 11.04 -2.52
C LEU A 225 15.97 12.50 -2.13
N PRO A 226 16.55 12.76 -0.95
CA PRO A 226 16.96 14.09 -0.53
C PRO A 226 17.94 14.77 -1.50
N ARG A 227 17.80 16.09 -1.66
CA ARG A 227 18.70 16.90 -2.52
C ARG A 227 19.93 17.39 -1.73
N ASN A 228 20.71 16.46 -1.19
CA ASN A 228 21.91 16.76 -0.40
C ASN A 228 22.97 15.65 -0.56
N SER A 229 24.07 15.73 0.21
CA SER A 229 25.15 14.74 0.19
C SER A 229 24.67 13.33 0.59
N PHE A 230 23.75 13.22 1.54
CA PHE A 230 23.15 11.95 1.96
C PHE A 230 22.38 11.27 0.80
N GLY A 231 21.51 12.02 0.13
CA GLY A 231 20.79 11.51 -1.05
C GLY A 231 21.72 11.07 -2.17
N LYS A 232 22.79 11.84 -2.45
CA LYS A 232 23.81 11.47 -3.44
C LYS A 232 24.53 10.16 -3.10
N GLN A 233 24.88 9.97 -1.82
CA GLN A 233 25.48 8.71 -1.34
C GLN A 233 24.53 7.52 -1.53
N LEU A 234 23.24 7.70 -1.21
CA LEU A 234 22.23 6.64 -1.40
C LEU A 234 22.04 6.29 -2.88
N ILE A 235 22.05 7.28 -3.78
CA ILE A 235 21.98 7.03 -5.23
C ILE A 235 23.17 6.22 -5.70
N SER A 236 24.38 6.55 -5.29
CA SER A 236 25.59 5.79 -5.65
C SER A 236 25.54 4.34 -5.14
N LYS A 237 25.10 4.13 -3.90
CA LYS A 237 24.92 2.77 -3.34
C LYS A 237 23.81 2.02 -4.09
N PHE A 238 22.69 2.68 -4.41
CA PHE A 238 21.62 2.09 -5.20
C PHE A 238 22.12 1.68 -6.59
N GLU A 239 22.88 2.54 -7.27
CA GLU A 239 23.42 2.26 -8.60
C GLU A 239 24.29 1.00 -8.59
N SER A 240 25.13 0.83 -7.57
CA SER A 240 25.95 -0.37 -7.37
C SER A 240 25.10 -1.62 -7.15
N ILE A 241 24.06 -1.55 -6.31
CA ILE A 241 23.15 -2.67 -6.03
C ILE A 241 22.34 -3.03 -7.27
N ALA A 242 21.73 -2.05 -7.92
CA ALA A 242 20.90 -2.24 -9.10
C ALA A 242 21.71 -2.82 -10.26
N GLY A 243 22.88 -2.25 -10.53
CA GLY A 243 23.81 -2.73 -11.57
C GLY A 243 24.25 -4.17 -11.37
N SER A 244 24.41 -4.60 -10.12
CA SER A 244 24.85 -5.96 -9.78
C SER A 244 23.73 -7.01 -9.75
N ILE A 245 22.49 -6.60 -9.47
CA ILE A 245 21.38 -7.56 -9.24
C ILE A 245 20.45 -7.67 -10.44
N TRP A 246 19.97 -6.54 -11.00
CA TRP A 246 18.99 -6.56 -12.10
C TRP A 246 19.35 -5.67 -13.28
N SER A 247 20.48 -5.00 -13.26
CA SER A 247 20.99 -4.05 -14.27
C SER A 247 20.12 -2.81 -14.44
N CYS A 248 18.91 -2.92 -15.00
CA CYS A 248 17.99 -1.80 -15.20
C CYS A 248 16.53 -2.28 -15.18
N VAL A 249 15.59 -1.35 -15.05
CA VAL A 249 14.18 -1.61 -15.35
C VAL A 249 14.05 -1.91 -16.86
N PRO A 250 13.25 -2.93 -17.28
CA PRO A 250 13.11 -3.27 -18.68
C PRO A 250 12.77 -2.07 -19.55
N ALA A 251 13.49 -1.93 -20.67
CA ALA A 251 13.46 -0.75 -21.51
C ALA A 251 12.06 -0.37 -22.04
N PRO A 252 11.18 -1.33 -22.48
CA PRO A 252 9.84 -0.99 -22.91
C PRO A 252 8.99 -0.34 -21.82
N PHE A 253 9.12 -0.79 -20.57
CA PHE A 253 8.35 -0.25 -19.45
C PHE A 253 8.81 1.13 -19.01
N GLN A 254 10.05 1.53 -19.33
CA GLN A 254 10.48 2.91 -19.10
C GLN A 254 9.76 3.89 -20.03
N VAL A 255 9.45 3.48 -21.27
CA VAL A 255 8.62 4.27 -22.20
C VAL A 255 7.18 4.43 -21.65
N VAL A 256 6.64 3.35 -21.09
CA VAL A 256 5.33 3.41 -20.38
C VAL A 256 5.39 4.40 -19.22
N GLY A 257 6.44 4.36 -18.42
CA GLY A 257 6.64 5.30 -17.31
C GLY A 257 6.70 6.76 -17.77
N GLU A 258 7.36 7.04 -18.89
CA GLU A 258 7.38 8.39 -19.47
C GLU A 258 5.98 8.92 -19.84
N THR A 259 5.09 8.03 -20.29
CA THR A 259 3.69 8.36 -20.59
C THR A 259 2.86 8.48 -19.31
N ALA A 260 3.04 7.57 -18.37
CA ALA A 260 2.31 7.59 -17.10
C ALA A 260 2.60 8.83 -16.24
N PHE A 261 3.83 9.36 -16.31
CA PHE A 261 4.25 10.57 -15.59
C PHE A 261 4.24 11.82 -16.48
N SER A 262 3.51 11.80 -17.59
CA SER A 262 3.28 13.01 -18.41
C SER A 262 2.03 13.77 -17.96
N ASP A 263 1.87 15.01 -18.43
CA ASP A 263 0.63 15.78 -18.28
C ASP A 263 -0.45 15.22 -19.23
N ASN A 264 -0.93 14.02 -18.96
CA ASN A 264 -1.98 13.36 -19.73
C ASN A 264 -3.29 13.35 -18.93
N LYS A 265 -4.19 14.23 -19.32
CA LYS A 265 -5.50 14.38 -18.68
C LYS A 265 -6.33 13.08 -18.71
N SER A 266 -6.24 12.32 -19.81
CA SER A 266 -6.96 11.05 -19.94
C SER A 266 -6.51 10.02 -18.89
N ILE A 267 -5.20 9.92 -18.63
CA ILE A 267 -4.65 9.03 -17.58
C ILE A 267 -5.05 9.54 -16.18
N GLU A 268 -5.02 10.86 -15.99
CA GLU A 268 -5.44 11.47 -14.72
C GLU A 268 -6.91 11.19 -14.40
N ASP A 269 -7.79 11.37 -15.38
CA ASP A 269 -9.22 11.07 -15.26
C ASP A 269 -9.45 9.58 -15.01
N TYR A 270 -8.74 8.72 -15.70
CA TYR A 270 -8.79 7.27 -15.48
C TYR A 270 -8.39 6.90 -14.03
N ILE A 271 -7.30 7.45 -13.51
CA ILE A 271 -6.87 7.22 -12.12
C ILE A 271 -7.96 7.66 -11.14
N ASN A 272 -8.58 8.83 -11.38
CA ASN A 272 -9.65 9.36 -10.52
C ASN A 272 -10.89 8.45 -10.54
N VAL A 273 -11.29 7.94 -11.70
CA VAL A 273 -12.39 6.97 -11.85
C VAL A 273 -12.06 5.70 -11.07
N CYS A 274 -10.91 5.09 -11.29
CA CYS A 274 -10.48 3.87 -10.59
C CYS A 274 -10.43 4.08 -9.07
N ALA A 275 -9.90 5.21 -8.60
CA ALA A 275 -9.85 5.55 -7.18
C ALA A 275 -11.26 5.68 -6.58
N ASN A 276 -12.20 6.29 -7.33
CA ASN A 276 -13.57 6.45 -6.86
C ASN A 276 -14.32 5.11 -6.82
N ILE A 277 -14.14 4.24 -7.80
CA ILE A 277 -14.70 2.88 -7.76
C ILE A 277 -14.15 2.11 -6.55
N HIS A 278 -12.84 2.18 -6.27
CA HIS A 278 -12.27 1.59 -5.05
C HIS A 278 -12.90 2.16 -3.79
N ARG A 279 -13.12 3.48 -3.71
CA ARG A 279 -13.81 4.13 -2.59
C ARG A 279 -15.21 3.57 -2.39
N ILE A 280 -16.03 3.53 -3.44
CA ILE A 280 -17.42 3.05 -3.37
C ILE A 280 -17.45 1.62 -2.83
N ARG A 281 -16.67 0.72 -3.41
CA ARG A 281 -16.61 -0.70 -3.02
C ARG A 281 -16.12 -0.89 -1.59
N THR A 282 -15.06 -0.17 -1.21
CA THR A 282 -14.48 -0.28 0.13
C THR A 282 -15.43 0.29 1.19
N HIS A 283 -16.05 1.46 0.92
CA HIS A 283 -17.03 2.04 1.84
C HIS A 283 -18.31 1.22 1.93
N PHE A 284 -18.72 0.54 0.86
CA PHE A 284 -19.89 -0.35 0.91
C PHE A 284 -19.66 -1.52 1.87
N ILE A 285 -18.47 -2.15 1.82
CA ILE A 285 -18.07 -3.19 2.78
C ILE A 285 -17.99 -2.60 4.19
N TYR A 286 -17.35 -1.44 4.36
CA TYR A 286 -17.23 -0.76 5.66
C TYR A 286 -18.59 -0.51 6.29
N ASN A 287 -19.52 0.08 5.56
CA ASN A 287 -20.86 0.39 6.05
C ASN A 287 -21.60 -0.88 6.49
N HIS A 288 -21.57 -1.94 5.67
CA HIS A 288 -22.17 -3.22 6.03
C HIS A 288 -21.54 -3.82 7.30
N PHE A 289 -20.22 -3.70 7.46
CA PHE A 289 -19.53 -4.18 8.67
C PHE A 289 -19.98 -3.42 9.92
N GLN A 290 -20.15 -2.09 9.81
CA GLN A 290 -20.71 -1.29 10.92
C GLN A 290 -22.14 -1.76 11.27
N ASP A 291 -22.99 -2.00 10.26
CA ASP A 291 -24.38 -2.46 10.45
C ASP A 291 -24.46 -3.80 11.19
N ILE A 292 -23.54 -4.72 10.91
CA ILE A 292 -23.48 -6.03 11.59
C ILE A 292 -22.57 -6.05 12.82
N GLY A 293 -22.01 -4.90 13.20
CA GLY A 293 -21.23 -4.68 14.43
C GLY A 293 -19.79 -5.14 14.41
N ILE A 294 -19.18 -5.34 13.21
CA ILE A 294 -17.75 -5.57 13.07
C ILE A 294 -17.02 -4.23 13.20
N ASP A 295 -16.09 -4.17 14.15
CA ASP A 295 -15.27 -2.99 14.38
C ASP A 295 -14.15 -2.89 13.35
N CYS A 296 -14.04 -1.73 12.70
CA CYS A 296 -12.96 -1.37 11.79
C CYS A 296 -12.85 0.13 11.61
N PRO A 297 -11.64 0.69 11.42
CA PRO A 297 -11.47 2.09 11.10
C PRO A 297 -12.10 2.42 9.73
N ARG A 298 -12.61 3.64 9.59
CA ARG A 298 -13.15 4.11 8.30
C ARG A 298 -12.00 4.22 7.29
N PRO A 299 -12.08 3.53 6.14
CA PRO A 299 -11.05 3.63 5.12
C PRO A 299 -10.97 5.04 4.50
N ALA A 300 -9.75 5.53 4.34
CA ALA A 300 -9.46 6.85 3.75
C ALA A 300 -8.72 6.75 2.41
N GLY A 301 -8.27 5.53 2.02
CA GLY A 301 -7.59 5.29 0.76
C GLY A 301 -7.20 3.83 0.56
N GLY A 302 -6.61 3.53 -0.58
CA GLY A 302 -6.30 2.16 -0.98
C GLY A 302 -7.56 1.34 -1.28
N PHE A 303 -7.59 0.10 -0.79
CA PHE A 303 -8.72 -0.83 -0.97
C PHE A 303 -8.76 -1.87 0.16
N TYR A 304 -8.34 -1.46 1.37
CA TYR A 304 -8.24 -2.33 2.53
C TYR A 304 -9.19 -1.91 3.65
N ILE A 305 -9.64 -2.92 4.38
CA ILE A 305 -10.36 -2.79 5.64
C ILE A 305 -9.67 -3.70 6.65
N TYR A 306 -9.38 -3.18 7.82
CA TYR A 306 -8.77 -3.92 8.91
C TYR A 306 -9.80 -4.16 9.99
N ALA A 307 -10.46 -5.32 9.92
CA ALA A 307 -11.62 -5.68 10.71
C ALA A 307 -11.22 -6.45 11.97
N SER A 308 -11.73 -6.03 13.14
CA SER A 308 -11.52 -6.71 14.43
C SER A 308 -12.74 -7.53 14.82
N PHE A 309 -12.48 -8.79 15.21
CA PHE A 309 -13.48 -9.71 15.74
C PHE A 309 -13.30 -9.94 17.23
N LYS A 310 -12.50 -9.11 17.91
CA LYS A 310 -12.18 -9.24 19.34
C LYS A 310 -13.43 -9.27 20.23
N LYS A 311 -14.47 -8.52 19.85
CA LYS A 311 -15.78 -8.48 20.53
C LYS A 311 -16.41 -9.89 20.72
N TRP A 312 -16.10 -10.82 19.82
CA TRP A 312 -16.66 -12.18 19.86
C TRP A 312 -15.66 -13.23 20.35
N SER A 313 -14.53 -12.84 20.97
CA SER A 313 -13.45 -13.75 21.39
C SER A 313 -13.95 -14.95 22.19
N ASP A 314 -14.84 -14.73 23.17
CA ASP A 314 -15.37 -15.81 24.03
C ASP A 314 -16.25 -16.81 23.27
N ARG A 315 -17.00 -16.33 22.28
CA ARG A 315 -17.86 -17.18 21.45
C ARG A 315 -17.04 -17.92 20.38
N LEU A 316 -16.06 -17.23 19.81
CA LEU A 316 -15.14 -17.80 18.83
C LEU A 316 -14.25 -18.89 19.46
N SER A 317 -13.77 -18.68 20.68
CA SER A 317 -12.96 -19.67 21.42
C SER A 317 -13.69 -20.98 21.64
N LYS A 318 -15.02 -20.95 21.90
CA LYS A 318 -15.86 -22.15 22.02
C LYS A 318 -15.94 -22.95 20.71
N LYS A 319 -15.63 -22.34 19.58
CA LYS A 319 -15.55 -22.98 18.25
C LYS A 319 -14.12 -23.35 17.86
N GLY A 320 -13.15 -23.22 18.78
CA GLY A 320 -11.72 -23.46 18.52
C GLY A 320 -11.01 -22.32 17.79
N ILE A 321 -11.64 -21.15 17.66
CA ILE A 321 -11.07 -19.98 16.98
C ILE A 321 -10.48 -19.06 18.04
N ILE A 322 -9.17 -19.16 18.27
CA ILE A 322 -8.44 -18.44 19.32
C ILE A 322 -7.45 -17.40 18.81
N SER A 323 -7.27 -17.32 17.50
CA SER A 323 -6.33 -16.40 16.86
C SER A 323 -6.86 -15.89 15.53
N CYS A 324 -6.30 -14.78 15.03
CA CYS A 324 -6.62 -14.27 13.70
C CYS A 324 -6.28 -15.27 12.58
N THR A 325 -5.27 -16.15 12.80
CA THR A 325 -4.92 -17.21 11.84
C THR A 325 -6.03 -18.27 11.81
N SER A 326 -6.44 -18.82 12.96
CA SER A 326 -7.53 -19.79 13.01
C SER A 326 -8.87 -19.22 12.54
N LEU A 327 -9.10 -17.90 12.72
CA LEU A 327 -10.26 -17.21 12.18
C LEU A 327 -10.22 -17.15 10.64
N SER A 328 -9.08 -16.77 10.06
CA SER A 328 -8.90 -16.74 8.61
C SER A 328 -9.06 -18.11 7.95
N GLU A 329 -8.51 -19.16 8.60
CA GLU A 329 -8.64 -20.55 8.16
C GLU A 329 -10.10 -21.03 8.25
N TYR A 330 -10.80 -20.71 9.33
CA TYR A 330 -12.21 -21.04 9.49
C TYR A 330 -13.10 -20.39 8.43
N LEU A 331 -12.89 -19.11 8.13
CA LEU A 331 -13.62 -18.40 7.08
C LEU A 331 -13.34 -19.02 5.70
N LEU A 332 -12.11 -19.42 5.44
CA LEU A 332 -11.76 -20.08 4.17
C LEU A 332 -12.41 -21.46 4.06
N ASP A 333 -12.32 -22.28 5.12
CA ASP A 333 -12.84 -23.65 5.10
C ASP A 333 -14.36 -23.68 5.01
N LYS A 334 -15.06 -22.93 5.86
CA LYS A 334 -16.52 -23.01 6.02
C LYS A 334 -17.30 -22.08 5.07
N TYR A 335 -16.75 -20.90 4.78
CA TYR A 335 -17.46 -19.86 4.02
C TYR A 335 -16.84 -19.61 2.65
N LYS A 336 -15.69 -20.22 2.33
CA LYS A 336 -14.92 -19.99 1.10
C LYS A 336 -14.55 -18.51 0.92
N ILE A 337 -14.19 -17.87 2.03
CA ILE A 337 -13.71 -16.48 2.07
C ILE A 337 -12.22 -16.50 2.41
N ALA A 338 -11.39 -16.01 1.49
CA ALA A 338 -9.96 -15.83 1.73
C ALA A 338 -9.69 -14.42 2.25
N THR A 339 -9.06 -14.32 3.43
CA THR A 339 -8.61 -13.08 4.07
C THR A 339 -7.14 -13.21 4.49
N LEU A 340 -6.53 -12.14 5.00
CA LEU A 340 -5.21 -12.24 5.63
C LEU A 340 -5.29 -11.94 7.13
N PRO A 341 -4.70 -12.82 7.98
CA PRO A 341 -4.71 -12.61 9.42
C PRO A 341 -3.80 -11.44 9.83
N GLY A 342 -4.19 -10.72 10.88
CA GLY A 342 -3.46 -9.57 11.42
C GLY A 342 -2.02 -9.90 11.82
N SER A 343 -1.75 -11.12 12.24
CA SER A 343 -0.44 -11.59 12.65
C SER A 343 0.63 -11.48 11.54
N VAL A 344 0.26 -11.64 10.26
CA VAL A 344 1.23 -11.45 9.15
C VAL A 344 1.66 -9.98 8.99
N PHE A 345 0.90 -9.04 9.54
CA PHE A 345 1.22 -7.61 9.58
C PHE A 345 1.90 -7.18 10.90
N GLY A 346 2.23 -8.17 11.76
CA GLY A 346 2.88 -7.95 13.04
C GLY A 346 1.93 -7.58 14.17
N ASP A 347 0.62 -7.72 13.99
CA ASP A 347 -0.35 -7.57 15.06
C ASP A 347 -0.41 -8.83 15.95
N ASP A 348 -0.90 -8.67 17.18
CA ASP A 348 -1.02 -9.79 18.10
C ASP A 348 -2.13 -10.75 17.62
N PRO A 349 -1.86 -12.06 17.53
CA PRO A 349 -2.83 -13.04 17.01
C PRO A 349 -4.18 -13.02 17.73
N GLU A 350 -4.17 -12.73 19.04
CA GLU A 350 -5.35 -12.68 19.89
C GLU A 350 -6.25 -11.46 19.66
N ASN A 351 -5.78 -10.47 18.90
CA ASN A 351 -6.60 -9.31 18.52
C ASN A 351 -7.70 -9.69 17.52
N LEU A 352 -7.62 -10.91 16.94
CA LEU A 352 -8.59 -11.44 15.98
C LEU A 352 -8.86 -10.46 14.82
N CYS A 353 -7.81 -9.75 14.38
CA CYS A 353 -7.90 -8.81 13.26
C CYS A 353 -7.67 -9.52 11.93
N LEU A 354 -8.44 -9.14 10.92
CA LEU A 354 -8.28 -9.59 9.54
C LEU A 354 -8.15 -8.40 8.60
N ARG A 355 -7.19 -8.48 7.66
CA ARG A 355 -7.20 -7.58 6.50
C ARG A 355 -8.12 -8.13 5.42
N ILE A 356 -9.04 -7.31 4.98
CA ILE A 356 -9.97 -7.56 3.90
C ILE A 356 -9.66 -6.58 2.77
N SER A 357 -9.58 -7.09 1.55
CA SER A 357 -9.37 -6.28 0.34
C SER A 357 -10.63 -6.29 -0.52
N SER A 358 -11.06 -5.11 -0.93
CA SER A 358 -12.18 -4.93 -1.86
C SER A 358 -11.76 -5.04 -3.34
N SER A 359 -10.45 -5.08 -3.63
CA SER A 359 -9.93 -4.82 -4.97
C SER A 359 -10.12 -5.96 -5.97
N TYR A 360 -10.32 -7.19 -5.50
CA TYR A 360 -10.35 -8.37 -6.38
C TYR A 360 -11.75 -8.93 -6.65
N LEU A 361 -12.65 -8.86 -5.66
CA LEU A 361 -14.05 -9.32 -5.80
C LEU A 361 -14.70 -8.66 -7.02
N ASP A 362 -15.40 -9.43 -7.85
CA ASP A 362 -16.01 -9.00 -9.13
C ASP A 362 -15.01 -8.49 -10.19
N MET A 363 -13.69 -8.65 -9.95
CA MET A 363 -12.61 -8.23 -10.85
C MET A 363 -11.61 -9.37 -11.07
N GLU A 364 -12.07 -10.60 -11.01
CA GLU A 364 -11.24 -11.79 -11.11
C GLU A 364 -10.71 -12.03 -12.52
N THR A 365 -11.42 -11.52 -13.55
CA THR A 365 -10.99 -11.53 -14.95
C THR A 365 -10.91 -10.11 -15.51
N ASP A 366 -10.20 -9.96 -16.64
CA ASP A 366 -10.08 -8.67 -17.31
C ASP A 366 -11.43 -8.19 -17.85
N GLU A 367 -12.29 -9.12 -18.34
CA GLU A 367 -13.65 -8.82 -18.80
C GLU A 367 -14.54 -8.33 -17.65
N ALA A 368 -14.47 -8.97 -16.49
CA ALA A 368 -15.23 -8.54 -15.31
C ALA A 368 -14.79 -7.15 -14.84
N ALA A 369 -13.48 -6.90 -14.82
CA ALA A 369 -12.93 -5.60 -14.47
C ALA A 369 -13.31 -4.50 -15.46
N GLN A 370 -13.30 -4.81 -16.77
CA GLN A 370 -13.75 -3.89 -17.82
C GLN A 370 -15.25 -3.57 -17.67
N ASN A 371 -16.07 -4.59 -17.43
CA ASN A 371 -17.51 -4.40 -17.23
C ASN A 371 -17.82 -3.47 -16.05
N ILE A 372 -17.09 -3.55 -14.95
CA ILE A 372 -17.23 -2.62 -13.82
C ILE A 372 -16.87 -1.19 -14.24
N LEU A 373 -15.77 -1.03 -15.00
CA LEU A 373 -15.34 0.29 -15.47
C LEU A 373 -16.35 0.91 -16.45
N ASP A 374 -16.88 0.11 -17.39
CA ASP A 374 -17.82 0.56 -18.41
C ASP A 374 -19.20 0.96 -17.83
N ASN A 375 -19.61 0.32 -16.74
CA ASN A 375 -20.88 0.61 -16.06
C ASN A 375 -20.76 1.67 -14.97
N TYR A 376 -19.55 2.17 -14.71
CA TYR A 376 -19.35 3.26 -13.75
C TYR A 376 -19.79 4.58 -14.39
N ASN A 377 -20.66 5.32 -13.67
CA ASN A 377 -21.08 6.66 -14.04
C ASN A 377 -20.90 7.58 -12.84
N ASP A 378 -20.09 8.64 -12.98
CA ASP A 378 -19.87 9.61 -11.92
C ASP A 378 -21.16 10.40 -11.64
N GLY A 379 -21.61 10.37 -10.38
CA GLY A 379 -22.88 10.96 -9.95
C GLY A 379 -24.08 10.03 -9.95
N ALA A 380 -23.96 8.78 -10.43
CA ALA A 380 -24.99 7.76 -10.24
C ALA A 380 -25.08 7.31 -8.77
N ASP A 381 -26.22 6.69 -8.41
CA ASP A 381 -26.39 6.12 -7.07
C ASP A 381 -25.39 4.98 -6.81
N GLU A 382 -24.51 5.19 -5.84
CA GLU A 382 -23.44 4.25 -5.48
C GLU A 382 -24.00 2.88 -5.02
N ARG A 383 -25.18 2.88 -4.38
CA ARG A 383 -25.83 1.65 -3.92
C ARG A 383 -26.36 0.84 -5.08
N SER A 384 -26.99 1.48 -6.06
CA SER A 384 -27.45 0.84 -7.28
C SER A 384 -26.26 0.27 -8.08
N PHE A 385 -25.18 1.04 -8.23
CA PHE A 385 -23.95 0.57 -8.89
C PHE A 385 -23.42 -0.73 -8.27
N ILE A 386 -23.37 -0.83 -6.93
CA ILE A 386 -22.94 -2.06 -6.26
C ILE A 386 -23.97 -3.17 -6.46
N ASN A 387 -25.27 -2.88 -6.31
CA ASN A 387 -26.33 -3.89 -6.41
C ASN A 387 -26.39 -4.54 -7.78
N ASP A 388 -26.17 -3.77 -8.83
CA ASP A 388 -26.35 -4.21 -10.22
C ASP A 388 -25.08 -4.87 -10.79
N HIS A 389 -23.89 -4.43 -10.35
CA HIS A 389 -22.63 -4.82 -10.98
C HIS A 389 -21.64 -5.57 -10.07
N HIS A 390 -21.97 -5.82 -8.77
CA HIS A 390 -21.04 -6.45 -7.84
C HIS A 390 -21.64 -7.67 -7.10
N PRO A 391 -22.01 -8.74 -7.82
CA PRO A 391 -22.63 -9.92 -7.21
C PRO A 391 -21.73 -10.65 -6.23
N ARG A 392 -20.41 -10.73 -6.48
CA ARG A 392 -19.47 -11.43 -5.60
C ARG A 392 -19.19 -10.63 -4.31
N LEU A 393 -19.12 -9.32 -4.40
CA LEU A 393 -19.03 -8.45 -3.22
C LEU A 393 -20.26 -8.60 -2.34
N LYS A 394 -21.48 -8.65 -2.93
CA LYS A 394 -22.71 -8.91 -2.16
C LYS A 394 -22.72 -10.30 -1.54
N LEU A 395 -22.28 -11.32 -2.26
CA LEU A 395 -22.16 -12.69 -1.74
C LEU A 395 -21.15 -12.74 -0.56
N PHE A 396 -20.02 -12.03 -0.68
CA PHE A 396 -19.07 -11.90 0.41
C PHE A 396 -19.73 -11.32 1.67
N LEU A 397 -20.48 -10.24 1.56
CA LEU A 397 -21.17 -9.59 2.67
C LEU A 397 -22.25 -10.48 3.30
N SER A 398 -23.04 -11.18 2.47
CA SER A 398 -24.02 -12.16 2.96
C SER A 398 -23.36 -13.26 3.78
N LYS A 399 -22.27 -13.86 3.29
CA LYS A 399 -21.54 -14.91 4.01
C LYS A 399 -20.91 -14.40 5.31
N MET A 400 -20.44 -13.14 5.36
CA MET A 400 -19.94 -12.53 6.60
C MET A 400 -21.07 -12.37 7.65
N THR A 401 -22.26 -11.99 7.19
CA THR A 401 -23.45 -11.93 8.05
C THR A 401 -23.83 -13.33 8.57
N ASP A 402 -23.84 -14.36 7.73
CA ASP A 402 -24.12 -15.74 8.11
C ASP A 402 -23.09 -16.27 9.11
N PHE A 403 -21.82 -15.93 8.93
CA PHE A 403 -20.77 -16.26 9.88
C PHE A 403 -21.08 -15.67 11.26
N LEU A 404 -21.38 -14.37 11.35
CA LEU A 404 -21.70 -13.75 12.64
C LEU A 404 -22.98 -14.28 13.25
N ASN A 405 -24.00 -14.58 12.47
CA ASN A 405 -25.22 -15.24 12.95
C ASN A 405 -24.91 -16.61 13.58
N THR A 406 -23.95 -17.35 13.03
CA THR A 406 -23.48 -18.62 13.58
C THR A 406 -22.65 -18.45 14.87
N VAL A 407 -21.91 -17.34 14.98
CA VAL A 407 -21.13 -17.00 16.19
C VAL A 407 -22.04 -16.49 17.31
N ASN A 408 -23.14 -15.84 16.98
CA ASN A 408 -24.08 -15.26 17.93
C ASN A 408 -25.07 -16.29 18.55
N LYS A 409 -25.23 -17.46 17.92
CA LYS A 409 -25.94 -18.62 18.44
C LYS A 409 -25.09 -19.39 19.43
#